data_e8e9448e154c871bd0035470eff17e04
#
_entry.id   e8e9448e154c871bd0035470eff17e04
#
_cell.length_a   1.000
_cell.length_b   1.000
_cell.length_c   1.000
_cell.angle_alpha   90.00
_cell.angle_beta   90.00
_cell.angle_gamma   90.00
#
_symmetry.space_group_name_H-M   'P 1'
#
loop_
_entity.id
_entity.type
_entity.pdbx_description
1 polymer ?
#
loop_
_entity_poly.entity_id
_entity_poly.type
_entity_poly.pdbx_seq_one_letter_code
_entity_poly.pdbx_strand_id
1 'polypeptide(L)'
;MPHRRVKKALTKTQQRKKEHLELCLDPTSVTGRFGTGLDRYSFVHNALPELDIDEIDVSTNFLGKQLQAPILISSMTGGFELARQVNRNLAAAAQRLGLAMGVGSQRVALEEPSVADSFRVRDVAPNILLLGNLGAVQLNYGYTVEHCRRAVDMIGADG
;
A
#
# COMPACT_ATOMS: atom_id res chain seq x y z
N MET A 1 10.81 -20.07 34.07
CA MET A 1 10.71 -18.61 34.18
C MET A 1 10.39 -18.05 32.82
N PRO A 2 9.29 -17.31 32.58
CA PRO A 2 8.97 -16.77 31.29
C PRO A 2 9.88 -15.57 30.99
N HIS A 3 10.61 -15.62 29.88
CA HIS A 3 11.42 -14.51 29.36
C HIS A 3 10.51 -13.32 29.05
N ARG A 4 10.60 -12.29 29.87
CA ARG A 4 9.96 -10.99 29.66
C ARG A 4 10.61 -10.36 28.42
N ARG A 5 9.97 -10.44 27.25
CA ARG A 5 10.41 -9.69 26.06
C ARG A 5 10.36 -8.21 26.40
N VAL A 6 11.54 -7.60 26.56
CA VAL A 6 11.67 -6.15 26.67
C VAL A 6 11.19 -5.56 25.33
N LYS A 7 10.08 -4.84 25.34
CA LYS A 7 9.61 -4.10 24.16
C LYS A 7 10.65 -3.02 23.85
N LYS A 8 11.39 -3.16 22.75
CA LYS A 8 12.33 -2.16 22.26
C LYS A 8 11.55 -0.86 21.97
N ALA A 9 12.02 0.28 22.45
CA ALA A 9 11.40 1.57 22.17
C ALA A 9 11.39 1.84 20.64
N LEU A 10 10.29 2.42 20.15
CA LEU A 10 10.15 2.77 18.75
C LEU A 10 11.16 3.87 18.38
N THR A 11 11.74 3.81 17.19
CA THR A 11 12.52 4.90 16.62
C THR A 11 11.59 6.09 16.29
N LYS A 12 12.17 7.31 16.12
CA LYS A 12 11.39 8.49 15.71
C LYS A 12 10.58 8.26 14.44
N THR A 13 11.13 7.53 13.47
CA THR A 13 10.44 7.20 12.21
C THR A 13 9.28 6.23 12.44
N GLN A 14 9.47 5.22 13.27
CA GLN A 14 8.42 4.27 13.63
C GLN A 14 7.30 4.95 14.43
N GLN A 15 7.66 5.82 15.38
CA GLN A 15 6.70 6.61 16.16
C GLN A 15 5.85 7.49 15.24
N ARG A 16 6.45 8.25 14.32
CA ARG A 16 5.72 9.06 13.36
C ARG A 16 4.76 8.24 12.48
N LYS A 17 5.17 7.05 12.03
CA LYS A 17 4.30 6.17 11.24
C LYS A 17 3.12 5.63 12.05
N LYS A 18 3.33 5.36 13.33
CA LYS A 18 2.26 4.98 14.26
C LYS A 18 1.26 6.12 14.44
N GLU A 19 1.74 7.33 14.68
CA GLU A 19 0.91 8.55 14.80
C GLU A 19 0.09 8.81 13.52
N HIS A 20 0.69 8.62 12.32
CA HIS A 20 -0.06 8.73 11.07
C HIS A 20 -1.22 7.73 11.00
N LEU A 21 -0.99 6.49 11.43
CA LEU A 21 -2.06 5.49 11.44
C LEU A 21 -3.16 5.86 12.44
N GLU A 22 -2.80 6.33 13.64
CA GLU A 22 -3.76 6.79 14.64
C GLU A 22 -4.61 7.96 14.14
N LEU A 23 -3.99 8.93 13.44
CA LEU A 23 -4.70 10.05 12.81
C LEU A 23 -5.66 9.57 11.70
N CYS A 24 -5.26 8.59 10.89
CA CYS A 24 -6.14 8.05 9.84
C CYS A 24 -7.34 7.26 10.41
N LEU A 25 -7.24 6.75 11.62
CA LEU A 25 -8.34 6.07 12.31
C LEU A 25 -9.33 7.04 12.98
N ASP A 26 -8.93 8.29 13.16
CA ASP A 26 -9.81 9.33 13.70
C ASP A 26 -10.61 9.99 12.57
N PRO A 27 -11.93 9.74 12.47
CA PRO A 27 -12.75 10.30 11.41
C PRO A 27 -12.83 11.84 11.42
N THR A 28 -12.46 12.48 12.52
CA THR A 28 -12.47 13.95 12.64
C THR A 28 -11.18 14.59 12.12
N SER A 29 -10.11 13.83 11.98
CA SER A 29 -8.78 14.33 11.58
C SER A 29 -8.59 14.45 10.06
N VAL A 30 -9.47 13.80 9.26
CA VAL A 30 -9.35 13.74 7.79
C VAL A 30 -10.25 14.80 7.15
N THR A 31 -9.91 16.07 7.31
CA THR A 31 -10.55 17.15 6.57
C THR A 31 -9.56 17.73 5.55
N GLY A 32 -9.61 17.21 4.33
CA GLY A 32 -8.91 17.83 3.20
C GLY A 32 -9.53 19.19 2.86
N ARG A 33 -8.71 20.23 2.70
CA ARG A 33 -9.14 21.55 2.20
C ARG A 33 -9.68 21.51 0.77
N PHE A 34 -9.32 20.47 0.02
CA PHE A 34 -9.67 20.29 -1.38
C PHE A 34 -10.27 18.91 -1.57
N GLY A 35 -11.41 18.85 -2.26
CA GLY A 35 -12.02 17.61 -2.69
C GLY A 35 -11.15 16.90 -3.75
N THR A 36 -11.49 15.66 -4.06
CA THR A 36 -10.80 14.85 -5.09
C THR A 36 -10.99 15.40 -6.51
N GLY A 37 -11.93 16.33 -6.72
CA GLY A 37 -12.32 16.83 -8.02
C GLY A 37 -13.29 15.89 -8.77
N LEU A 38 -13.68 14.76 -8.19
CA LEU A 38 -14.65 13.84 -8.78
C LEU A 38 -16.06 14.46 -8.91
N ASP A 39 -16.37 15.44 -8.07
CA ASP A 39 -17.57 16.26 -8.11
C ASP A 39 -17.72 17.09 -9.41
N ARG A 40 -16.64 17.24 -10.18
CA ARG A 40 -16.65 17.91 -11.50
C ARG A 40 -17.11 16.99 -12.64
N TYR A 41 -17.23 15.70 -12.39
CA TYR A 41 -17.65 14.71 -13.37
C TYR A 41 -19.05 14.24 -13.06
N SER A 42 -19.87 14.14 -14.10
CA SER A 42 -21.20 13.55 -14.03
C SER A 42 -21.38 12.59 -15.17
N PHE A 43 -22.07 11.49 -14.92
CA PHE A 43 -22.45 10.56 -15.98
C PHE A 43 -23.67 11.11 -16.74
N VAL A 44 -23.66 10.93 -18.05
CA VAL A 44 -24.87 11.16 -18.85
C VAL A 44 -25.86 10.04 -18.51
N HIS A 45 -27.02 10.43 -17.97
CA HIS A 45 -28.05 9.46 -17.58
C HIS A 45 -28.61 8.76 -18.82
N ASN A 46 -28.62 7.42 -18.79
CA ASN A 46 -29.34 6.59 -19.75
C ASN A 46 -30.33 5.71 -19.00
N ALA A 47 -31.62 5.99 -19.17
CA ALA A 47 -32.69 5.31 -18.42
C ALA A 47 -32.88 3.85 -18.85
N LEU A 48 -32.55 3.51 -20.09
CA LEU A 48 -32.63 2.16 -20.67
C LEU A 48 -31.31 1.83 -21.37
N PRO A 49 -30.31 1.38 -20.62
CA PRO A 49 -28.97 1.16 -21.18
C PRO A 49 -28.88 -0.06 -22.10
N GLU A 50 -29.94 -0.90 -22.16
CA GLU A 50 -29.95 -2.17 -22.93
C GLU A 50 -28.74 -3.07 -22.63
N LEU A 51 -28.31 -3.07 -21.36
CA LEU A 51 -27.17 -3.78 -20.84
C LEU A 51 -27.53 -4.46 -19.54
N ASP A 52 -27.26 -5.75 -19.42
CA ASP A 52 -27.39 -6.47 -18.15
C ASP A 52 -26.21 -6.16 -17.23
N ILE A 53 -26.46 -6.12 -15.92
CA ILE A 53 -25.42 -5.86 -14.93
C ILE A 53 -24.31 -6.94 -14.97
N ASP A 54 -24.69 -8.17 -15.33
CA ASP A 54 -23.75 -9.31 -15.42
C ASP A 54 -22.87 -9.24 -16.69
N GLU A 55 -23.19 -8.37 -17.65
CA GLU A 55 -22.38 -8.11 -18.85
C GLU A 55 -21.32 -7.03 -18.62
N ILE A 56 -21.34 -6.37 -17.47
CA ILE A 56 -20.39 -5.28 -17.16
C ILE A 56 -19.04 -5.87 -16.75
N ASP A 57 -18.05 -5.74 -17.62
CA ASP A 57 -16.65 -6.07 -17.31
C ASP A 57 -15.88 -4.81 -16.94
N VAL A 58 -15.40 -4.76 -15.69
CA VAL A 58 -14.54 -3.68 -15.17
C VAL A 58 -13.08 -4.12 -15.05
N SER A 59 -12.74 -5.29 -15.55
CA SER A 59 -11.38 -5.78 -15.54
C SER A 59 -10.44 -4.94 -16.40
N THR A 60 -9.16 -4.92 -16.08
CA THR A 60 -8.16 -4.17 -16.83
C THR A 60 -6.80 -4.83 -16.76
N ASN A 61 -5.94 -4.57 -17.74
CA ASN A 61 -4.54 -4.94 -17.69
C ASN A 61 -3.70 -3.72 -17.28
N PHE A 62 -2.95 -3.84 -16.20
CA PHE A 62 -2.09 -2.79 -15.73
C PHE A 62 -0.70 -3.34 -15.37
N LEU A 63 0.35 -2.76 -15.96
CA LEU A 63 1.74 -3.19 -15.83
C LEU A 63 1.94 -4.71 -16.04
N GLY A 64 1.23 -5.27 -17.03
CA GLY A 64 1.32 -6.69 -17.39
C GLY A 64 0.56 -7.65 -16.45
N LYS A 65 -0.20 -7.14 -15.48
CA LYS A 65 -1.07 -7.93 -14.60
C LYS A 65 -2.54 -7.66 -14.93
N GLN A 66 -3.32 -8.73 -15.00
CA GLN A 66 -4.78 -8.63 -15.09
C GLN A 66 -5.35 -8.29 -13.72
N LEU A 67 -6.12 -7.22 -13.63
CA LEU A 67 -6.87 -6.80 -12.45
C LEU A 67 -8.36 -7.01 -12.68
N GLN A 68 -9.09 -7.42 -11.65
CA GLN A 68 -10.56 -7.60 -11.72
C GLN A 68 -11.30 -6.25 -11.71
N ALA A 69 -10.65 -5.18 -11.25
CA ALA A 69 -11.15 -3.80 -11.33
C ALA A 69 -9.96 -2.82 -11.37
N PRO A 70 -10.12 -1.61 -11.93
CA PRO A 70 -9.07 -0.60 -12.00
C PRO A 70 -8.83 0.07 -10.63
N ILE A 71 -8.56 -0.74 -9.62
CA ILE A 71 -8.38 -0.29 -8.23
C ILE A 71 -7.00 -0.71 -7.73
N LEU A 72 -6.30 0.25 -7.13
CA LEU A 72 -5.03 0.05 -6.46
C LEU A 72 -5.14 0.53 -5.01
N ILE A 73 -4.81 -0.33 -4.06
CA ILE A 73 -4.67 0.05 -2.65
C ILE A 73 -3.38 0.86 -2.53
N SER A 74 -3.51 2.17 -2.27
CA SER A 74 -2.37 3.07 -2.30
C SER A 74 -1.41 2.86 -1.12
N SER A 75 -0.18 3.27 -1.33
CA SER A 75 0.93 3.16 -0.36
C SER A 75 0.66 3.94 0.92
N MET A 76 0.63 3.28 2.08
CA MET A 76 0.31 3.92 3.34
C MET A 76 1.38 3.70 4.41
N THR A 77 1.66 2.48 4.82
CA THR A 77 2.40 2.20 6.05
C THR A 77 3.42 1.07 5.92
N GLY A 78 4.25 0.90 6.95
CA GLY A 78 5.27 -0.13 7.09
C GLY A 78 6.31 0.26 8.14
N GLY A 79 7.17 -0.67 8.54
CA GLY A 79 8.30 -0.43 9.43
C GLY A 79 8.03 -0.68 10.92
N PHE A 80 6.88 -1.24 11.30
CA PHE A 80 6.56 -1.65 12.66
C PHE A 80 5.46 -2.73 12.68
N GLU A 81 5.25 -3.41 13.79
CA GLU A 81 4.42 -4.64 13.85
C GLU A 81 2.95 -4.40 13.46
N LEU A 82 2.31 -3.34 13.95
CA LEU A 82 0.92 -3.06 13.57
C LEU A 82 0.80 -2.77 12.06
N ALA A 83 1.78 -2.08 11.47
CA ALA A 83 1.81 -1.86 10.03
C ALA A 83 1.97 -3.18 9.25
N ARG A 84 2.72 -4.14 9.77
CA ARG A 84 2.81 -5.50 9.20
C ARG A 84 1.43 -6.15 9.12
N GLN A 85 0.67 -6.10 10.19
CA GLN A 85 -0.67 -6.67 10.23
C GLN A 85 -1.62 -5.98 9.24
N VAL A 86 -1.59 -4.64 9.18
CA VAL A 86 -2.39 -3.85 8.23
C VAL A 86 -2.04 -4.24 6.79
N ASN A 87 -0.75 -4.24 6.42
CA ASN A 87 -0.30 -4.59 5.08
C ASN A 87 -0.74 -6.01 4.68
N ARG A 88 -0.63 -6.98 5.58
CA ARG A 88 -1.04 -8.37 5.30
C ARG A 88 -2.55 -8.50 5.10
N ASN A 89 -3.36 -7.81 5.90
CA ASN A 89 -4.81 -7.81 5.76
C ASN A 89 -5.25 -7.19 4.43
N LEU A 90 -4.65 -6.05 4.06
CA LEU A 90 -4.91 -5.38 2.78
C LEU A 90 -4.47 -6.24 1.60
N ALA A 91 -3.29 -6.85 1.67
CA ALA A 91 -2.78 -7.73 0.62
C ALA A 91 -3.65 -8.98 0.44
N ALA A 92 -4.10 -9.60 1.53
CA ALA A 92 -5.02 -10.74 1.47
C ALA A 92 -6.37 -10.36 0.82
N ALA A 93 -6.87 -9.16 1.12
CA ALA A 93 -8.07 -8.64 0.48
C ALA A 93 -7.83 -8.35 -1.03
N ALA A 94 -6.71 -7.72 -1.38
CA ALA A 94 -6.32 -7.47 -2.76
C ALA A 94 -6.19 -8.78 -3.55
N GLN A 95 -5.57 -9.82 -2.96
CA GLN A 95 -5.46 -11.14 -3.58
C GLN A 95 -6.83 -11.76 -3.85
N ARG A 96 -7.73 -11.68 -2.89
CA ARG A 96 -9.08 -12.25 -3.03
C ARG A 96 -9.93 -11.53 -4.06
N LEU A 97 -9.74 -10.22 -4.20
CA LEU A 97 -10.52 -9.36 -5.10
C LEU A 97 -9.82 -9.09 -6.44
N GLY A 98 -8.62 -9.62 -6.65
CA GLY A 98 -7.86 -9.39 -7.89
C GLY A 98 -7.45 -7.92 -8.10
N LEU A 99 -7.08 -7.23 -7.03
CA LEU A 99 -6.70 -5.80 -7.06
C LEU A 99 -5.19 -5.63 -6.98
N ALA A 100 -4.72 -4.42 -7.28
CA ALA A 100 -3.33 -4.02 -7.08
C ALA A 100 -3.09 -3.44 -5.67
N MET A 101 -1.83 -3.45 -5.21
CA MET A 101 -1.45 -2.85 -3.94
C MET A 101 -0.04 -2.25 -4.01
N GLY A 102 0.15 -1.06 -3.40
CA GLY A 102 1.44 -0.50 -3.07
C GLY A 102 1.70 -0.53 -1.56
N VAL A 103 2.94 -0.80 -1.15
CA VAL A 103 3.35 -0.71 0.26
C VAL A 103 3.79 0.71 0.60
N GLY A 104 3.79 1.08 1.88
CA GLY A 104 4.33 2.36 2.32
C GLY A 104 5.85 2.47 2.11
N SER A 105 6.42 3.69 2.20
CA SER A 105 7.84 3.93 1.95
C SER A 105 8.76 2.96 2.68
N GLN A 106 9.59 2.25 1.89
CA GLN A 106 10.53 1.23 2.35
C GLN A 106 11.88 1.82 2.83
N ARG A 107 12.02 3.15 2.85
CA ARG A 107 13.25 3.80 3.33
C ARG A 107 13.73 3.20 4.65
N VAL A 108 12.85 3.08 5.63
CA VAL A 108 13.20 2.54 6.95
C VAL A 108 13.72 1.09 6.87
N ALA A 109 13.22 0.28 5.94
CA ALA A 109 13.67 -1.10 5.79
C ALA A 109 15.01 -1.22 5.04
N LEU A 110 15.35 -0.24 4.20
CA LEU A 110 16.68 -0.15 3.58
C LEU A 110 17.74 0.29 4.60
N GLU A 111 17.37 1.15 5.55
CA GLU A 111 18.24 1.63 6.63
C GLU A 111 18.33 0.61 7.79
N GLU A 112 17.22 -0.06 8.12
CA GLU A 112 17.09 -1.04 9.21
C GLU A 112 16.42 -2.33 8.68
N PRO A 113 17.19 -3.30 8.18
CA PRO A 113 16.65 -4.53 7.58
C PRO A 113 15.76 -5.36 8.52
N SER A 114 15.90 -5.19 9.83
CA SER A 114 15.09 -5.89 10.83
C SER A 114 13.58 -5.61 10.72
N VAL A 115 13.18 -4.49 10.09
CA VAL A 115 11.77 -4.12 9.90
C VAL A 115 11.24 -4.48 8.51
N ALA A 116 12.05 -5.07 7.63
CA ALA A 116 11.69 -5.42 6.26
C ALA A 116 10.46 -6.34 6.20
N ASP A 117 10.31 -7.22 7.17
CA ASP A 117 9.19 -8.16 7.26
C ASP A 117 7.81 -7.47 7.34
N SER A 118 7.77 -6.23 7.81
CA SER A 118 6.54 -5.44 7.88
C SER A 118 6.00 -5.00 6.51
N PHE A 119 6.78 -5.18 5.45
CA PHE A 119 6.41 -4.87 4.06
C PHE A 119 6.19 -6.12 3.21
N ARG A 120 6.60 -7.30 3.70
CA ARG A 120 6.48 -8.56 2.97
C ARG A 120 5.07 -9.11 3.05
N VAL A 121 4.46 -9.30 1.89
CA VAL A 121 3.07 -9.76 1.77
C VAL A 121 2.88 -10.89 0.76
N ARG A 122 3.94 -11.31 0.07
CA ARG A 122 3.84 -12.33 -0.99
C ARG A 122 3.35 -13.69 -0.50
N ASP A 123 3.56 -14.03 0.76
CA ASP A 123 3.06 -15.26 1.36
C ASP A 123 1.53 -15.30 1.50
N VAL A 124 0.87 -14.13 1.60
CA VAL A 124 -0.61 -14.01 1.65
C VAL A 124 -1.20 -13.47 0.34
N ALA A 125 -0.38 -12.92 -0.54
CA ALA A 125 -0.81 -12.34 -1.82
C ALA A 125 0.22 -12.61 -2.93
N PRO A 126 0.36 -13.88 -3.38
CA PRO A 126 1.40 -14.26 -4.33
C PRO A 126 1.21 -13.65 -5.73
N ASN A 127 -0.03 -13.36 -6.16
CA ASN A 127 -0.36 -13.07 -7.55
C ASN A 127 -0.73 -11.61 -7.84
N ILE A 128 -0.94 -10.78 -6.81
CA ILE A 128 -1.33 -9.36 -7.02
C ILE A 128 -0.23 -8.58 -7.72
N LEU A 129 -0.61 -7.50 -8.41
CA LEU A 129 0.33 -6.45 -8.75
C LEU A 129 0.76 -5.75 -7.46
N LEU A 130 2.01 -5.95 -7.06
CA LEU A 130 2.60 -5.36 -5.86
C LEU A 130 3.64 -4.32 -6.24
N LEU A 131 3.47 -3.10 -5.73
CA LEU A 131 4.38 -2.00 -5.98
C LEU A 131 5.19 -1.66 -4.72
N GLY A 132 6.52 -1.57 -4.88
CA GLY A 132 7.42 -0.99 -3.90
C GLY A 132 7.24 0.53 -3.80
N ASN A 133 7.79 1.15 -2.76
CA ASN A 133 7.68 2.60 -2.59
C ASN A 133 8.94 3.20 -1.98
N LEU A 134 9.46 4.23 -2.65
CA LEU A 134 10.48 5.14 -2.14
C LEU A 134 10.09 6.57 -2.51
N GLY A 135 10.19 7.48 -1.56
CA GLY A 135 9.96 8.90 -1.84
C GLY A 135 11.05 9.46 -2.77
N ALA A 136 10.68 10.17 -3.86
CA ALA A 136 11.63 10.77 -4.80
C ALA A 136 12.66 11.69 -4.11
N VAL A 137 12.28 12.32 -3.00
CA VAL A 137 13.18 13.14 -2.18
C VAL A 137 14.41 12.36 -1.67
N GLN A 138 14.35 11.03 -1.58
CA GLN A 138 15.48 10.21 -1.14
C GLN A 138 16.67 10.29 -2.11
N LEU A 139 16.44 10.59 -3.38
CA LEU A 139 17.50 10.84 -4.37
C LEU A 139 18.39 12.01 -3.96
N ASN A 140 17.83 13.03 -3.30
CA ASN A 140 18.60 14.16 -2.75
C ASN A 140 19.45 13.78 -1.54
N TYR A 141 19.20 12.62 -0.94
CA TYR A 141 19.94 12.10 0.21
C TYR A 141 20.85 10.90 -0.15
N GLY A 142 21.26 10.84 -1.42
CA GLY A 142 22.22 9.83 -1.89
C GLY A 142 21.62 8.46 -2.22
N TYR A 143 20.31 8.34 -2.29
CA TYR A 143 19.69 7.13 -2.82
C TYR A 143 19.88 7.07 -4.33
N THR A 144 20.08 5.88 -4.83
CA THR A 144 20.35 5.58 -6.24
C THR A 144 19.35 4.55 -6.78
N VAL A 145 19.44 4.27 -8.08
CA VAL A 145 18.67 3.19 -8.71
C VAL A 145 18.86 1.86 -8.00
N GLU A 146 20.05 1.60 -7.45
CA GLU A 146 20.32 0.37 -6.71
C GLU A 146 19.47 0.27 -5.42
N HIS A 147 19.21 1.37 -4.75
CA HIS A 147 18.28 1.37 -3.61
C HIS A 147 16.84 1.07 -4.04
N CYS A 148 16.43 1.54 -5.23
CA CYS A 148 15.13 1.22 -5.79
C CYS A 148 15.01 -0.28 -6.11
N ARG A 149 16.02 -0.88 -6.76
CA ARG A 149 16.07 -2.32 -7.03
C ARG A 149 15.98 -3.13 -5.73
N ARG A 150 16.81 -2.78 -4.74
CA ARG A 150 16.76 -3.44 -3.43
C ARG A 150 15.40 -3.32 -2.74
N ALA A 151 14.68 -2.22 -2.90
CA ALA A 151 13.33 -2.07 -2.36
C ALA A 151 12.35 -3.04 -3.03
N VAL A 152 12.41 -3.17 -4.35
CA VAL A 152 11.60 -4.12 -5.14
C VAL A 152 11.92 -5.56 -4.72
N ASP A 153 13.20 -5.94 -4.75
CA ASP A 153 13.66 -7.31 -4.46
C ASP A 153 13.33 -7.73 -3.02
N MET A 154 13.45 -6.80 -2.06
CA MET A 154 13.22 -7.05 -0.63
C MET A 154 11.84 -7.65 -0.33
N ILE A 155 10.83 -7.26 -1.10
CA ILE A 155 9.44 -7.69 -0.90
C ILE A 155 8.90 -8.51 -2.06
N GLY A 156 9.71 -8.77 -3.09
CA GLY A 156 9.29 -9.45 -4.32
C GLY A 156 8.21 -8.65 -5.06
N ALA A 157 8.34 -7.31 -5.12
CA ALA A 157 7.41 -6.47 -5.86
C ALA A 157 7.57 -6.64 -7.37
N ASP A 158 6.54 -6.24 -8.12
CA ASP A 158 6.55 -6.26 -9.59
C ASP A 158 7.17 -4.95 -10.15
N GLY A 159 7.22 -3.88 -9.31
CA GLY A 159 7.82 -2.59 -9.66
C GLY A 159 7.92 -1.63 -8.48
#